data_078fdcae2f6d89c6c924ec9fe725509f
#
_entry.id   078fdcae2f6d89c6c924ec9fe725509f
#
_cell.length_a   1.000
_cell.length_b   1.000
_cell.length_c   1.000
_cell.angle_alpha   90.00
_cell.angle_beta   90.00
_cell.angle_gamma   90.00
#
_symmetry.space_group_name_H-M   'P 1'
#
loop_
_entity.id
_entity.type
_entity.pdbx_description
1 polymer ?
#
loop_
_entity_poly.entity_id
_entity_poly.type
_entity_poly.pdbx_seq_one_letter_code
_entity_poly.pdbx_strand_id
1 'polypeptide(L)'
;MGLASHRQMAKYMHTGAQATASRMDAGGDRTASFTSIDVYVKENQLPRVDFIKMDIEGAELDALHGAALTIARWKPRMAICAYHKPEDLWVLQQYIQSLRPDYEFAFRHYGIDVSEYLYTDETRQLLSDFHLPWSVPSNCERVLYCR
;
A
#
# COMPACT_ATOMS: atom_id res chain seq x y z
N MET A 1 14.67 -4.91 -4.96
CA MET A 1 13.71 -5.90 -5.50
C MET A 1 12.32 -5.47 -5.06
N GLY A 2 11.37 -5.39 -5.98
CA GLY A 2 9.97 -5.02 -5.69
C GLY A 2 9.03 -6.24 -5.70
N LEU A 3 7.77 -6.01 -5.31
CA LEU A 3 6.71 -7.04 -5.35
C LEU A 3 5.81 -6.86 -6.56
N ALA A 4 5.41 -7.97 -7.18
CA ALA A 4 4.48 -8.05 -8.29
C ALA A 4 3.76 -9.41 -8.28
N SER A 5 2.83 -9.64 -9.21
CA SER A 5 2.16 -10.94 -9.36
C SER A 5 3.09 -12.06 -9.82
N HIS A 6 4.18 -11.72 -10.49
CA HIS A 6 5.17 -12.67 -10.99
C HIS A 6 6.57 -12.03 -11.06
N ARG A 7 7.58 -12.87 -11.32
CA ARG A 7 8.95 -12.36 -11.51
C ARG A 7 9.06 -11.62 -12.84
N GLN A 8 9.55 -10.38 -12.77
CA GLN A 8 9.77 -9.54 -13.95
C GLN A 8 10.84 -8.47 -13.70
N MET A 9 11.38 -7.93 -14.79
CA MET A 9 12.10 -6.66 -14.77
C MET A 9 11.13 -5.57 -15.17
N ALA A 10 11.01 -4.53 -14.39
CA ALA A 10 10.14 -3.40 -14.72
C ALA A 10 10.85 -2.07 -14.45
N LYS A 11 10.43 -1.05 -15.17
CA LYS A 11 10.85 0.32 -14.90
C LYS A 11 10.05 0.88 -13.72
N TYR A 12 10.67 1.77 -13.00
CA TYR A 12 10.00 2.53 -11.95
C TYR A 12 10.42 3.99 -11.98
N MET A 13 9.53 4.83 -11.53
CA MET A 13 9.77 6.26 -11.39
C MET A 13 10.06 6.57 -9.92
N HIS A 14 11.14 7.31 -9.70
CA HIS A 14 11.47 7.89 -8.41
C HIS A 14 11.13 9.37 -8.46
N THR A 15 10.12 9.80 -7.75
CA THR A 15 9.60 11.16 -7.82
C THR A 15 10.46 12.12 -6.98
N GLY A 16 11.54 12.67 -7.60
CA GLY A 16 12.35 13.78 -7.06
C GLY A 16 13.36 13.42 -5.98
N ALA A 17 14.24 14.36 -5.65
CA ALA A 17 15.35 14.18 -4.73
C ALA A 17 14.94 13.97 -3.24
N GLN A 18 13.69 14.21 -2.91
CA GLN A 18 13.12 14.02 -1.57
C GLN A 18 11.95 13.01 -1.56
N ALA A 19 11.76 12.25 -2.64
CA ALA A 19 10.64 11.34 -2.74
C ALA A 19 10.83 10.12 -1.84
N THR A 20 9.90 9.93 -0.94
CA THR A 20 9.81 8.76 -0.07
C THR A 20 9.15 7.57 -0.79
N ALA A 21 8.58 7.80 -1.99
CA ALA A 21 7.79 6.83 -2.72
C ALA A 21 8.38 6.52 -4.10
N SER A 22 8.28 5.26 -4.51
CA SER A 22 8.67 4.78 -5.84
C SER A 22 7.61 3.83 -6.37
N ARG A 23 7.08 4.11 -7.56
CA ARG A 23 6.04 3.28 -8.20
C ARG A 23 6.52 2.65 -9.50
N MET A 24 5.95 1.52 -9.89
CA MET A 24 6.15 0.97 -11.21
C MET A 24 5.56 1.91 -12.27
N ASP A 25 6.36 2.24 -13.29
CA ASP A 25 5.95 3.13 -14.37
C ASP A 25 6.75 2.81 -15.63
N ALA A 26 6.04 2.59 -16.74
CA ALA A 26 6.67 2.24 -18.02
C ALA A 26 7.59 3.37 -18.56
N GLY A 27 7.31 4.62 -18.19
CA GLY A 27 8.13 5.79 -18.46
C GLY A 27 9.25 6.05 -17.46
N GLY A 28 9.41 5.18 -16.45
CA GLY A 28 10.42 5.33 -15.41
C GLY A 28 11.86 5.34 -15.96
N ASP A 29 12.71 6.06 -15.26
CA ASP A 29 14.13 6.23 -15.58
C ASP A 29 15.04 5.14 -15.00
N ARG A 30 14.51 4.32 -14.11
CA ARG A 30 15.24 3.23 -13.44
C ARG A 30 14.60 1.88 -13.70
N THR A 31 15.41 0.83 -13.59
CA THR A 31 14.95 -0.56 -13.74
C THR A 31 15.22 -1.34 -12.46
N ALA A 32 14.23 -2.12 -12.03
CA ALA A 32 14.36 -3.02 -10.90
C ALA A 32 13.80 -4.41 -11.22
N SER A 33 14.28 -5.40 -10.50
CA SER A 33 13.69 -6.74 -10.52
C SER A 33 12.51 -6.81 -9.56
N PHE A 34 11.45 -7.42 -10.00
CA PHE A 34 10.27 -7.73 -9.20
C PHE A 34 10.10 -9.23 -9.09
N THR A 35 9.54 -9.68 -7.98
CA THR A 35 9.19 -11.08 -7.73
C THR A 35 7.83 -11.15 -7.07
N SER A 36 7.21 -12.33 -7.06
CA SER A 36 6.01 -12.54 -6.27
C SER A 36 6.34 -13.09 -4.88
N ILE A 37 5.44 -12.88 -3.93
CA ILE A 37 5.57 -13.44 -2.57
C ILE A 37 5.65 -14.96 -2.64
N ASP A 38 4.82 -15.62 -3.44
CA ASP A 38 4.82 -17.07 -3.59
C ASP A 38 6.15 -17.61 -4.15
N VAL A 39 6.74 -16.91 -5.13
CA VAL A 39 8.06 -17.27 -5.67
C VAL A 39 9.14 -17.08 -4.61
N TYR A 40 9.13 -15.94 -3.91
CA TYR A 40 10.09 -15.65 -2.85
C TYR A 40 10.05 -16.69 -1.72
N VAL A 41 8.86 -17.03 -1.26
CA VAL A 41 8.62 -18.06 -0.25
C VAL A 41 9.20 -19.41 -0.67
N LYS A 42 8.92 -19.82 -1.91
CA LYS A 42 9.39 -21.09 -2.47
C LYS A 42 10.93 -21.12 -2.59
N GLU A 43 11.52 -20.10 -3.17
CA GLU A 43 12.98 -20.04 -3.41
C GLU A 43 13.78 -19.96 -2.12
N ASN A 44 13.28 -19.27 -1.11
CA ASN A 44 13.93 -19.16 0.19
C ASN A 44 13.50 -20.25 1.18
N GLN A 45 12.68 -21.20 0.73
CA GLN A 45 12.18 -22.32 1.54
C GLN A 45 11.61 -21.87 2.90
N LEU A 46 10.84 -20.76 2.89
CA LEU A 46 10.27 -20.25 4.12
C LEU A 46 9.27 -21.25 4.70
N PRO A 47 9.42 -21.63 5.97
CA PRO A 47 8.55 -22.62 6.60
C PRO A 47 7.12 -22.10 6.79
N ARG A 48 6.98 -20.78 6.96
CA ARG A 48 5.70 -20.11 7.20
C ARG A 48 5.79 -18.60 6.93
N VAL A 49 4.67 -17.99 6.61
CA VAL A 49 4.47 -16.54 6.62
C VAL A 49 3.36 -16.21 7.61
N ASP A 50 3.66 -15.40 8.61
CA ASP A 50 2.74 -15.04 9.69
C ASP A 50 2.13 -13.66 9.53
N PHE A 51 2.83 -12.77 8.82
CA PHE A 51 2.41 -11.39 8.64
C PHE A 51 2.88 -10.82 7.31
N ILE A 52 2.01 -10.06 6.65
CA ILE A 52 2.33 -9.32 5.43
C ILE A 52 1.92 -7.85 5.63
N LYS A 53 2.86 -6.93 5.47
CA LYS A 53 2.57 -5.50 5.33
C LYS A 53 2.77 -5.08 3.87
N MET A 54 1.85 -4.29 3.33
CA MET A 54 1.99 -3.67 2.02
C MET A 54 1.71 -2.17 2.10
N ASP A 55 2.62 -1.41 1.53
CA ASP A 55 2.54 0.01 1.29
C ASP A 55 3.42 0.27 0.06
N ILE A 56 2.87 0.02 -1.13
CA ILE A 56 3.62 -0.16 -2.38
C ILE A 56 3.04 0.64 -3.55
N GLU A 57 2.49 1.80 -3.21
CA GLU A 57 2.16 2.85 -4.16
C GLU A 57 1.19 2.40 -5.29
N GLY A 58 0.15 1.63 -4.91
CA GLY A 58 -0.92 1.19 -5.81
C GLY A 58 -0.66 -0.13 -6.54
N ALA A 59 0.39 -0.88 -6.16
CA ALA A 59 0.66 -2.23 -6.67
C ALA A 59 0.10 -3.34 -5.75
N GLU A 60 -0.71 -3.01 -4.73
CA GLU A 60 -1.17 -3.92 -3.69
C GLU A 60 -1.94 -5.10 -4.27
N LEU A 61 -2.88 -4.85 -5.19
CA LEU A 61 -3.67 -5.92 -5.80
C LEU A 61 -2.79 -6.88 -6.62
N ASP A 62 -1.86 -6.34 -7.41
CA ASP A 62 -0.93 -7.17 -8.19
C ASP A 62 -0.03 -8.02 -7.28
N ALA A 63 0.49 -7.43 -6.19
CA ALA A 63 1.27 -8.16 -5.20
C ALA A 63 0.45 -9.23 -4.46
N LEU A 64 -0.84 -8.98 -4.18
CA LEU A 64 -1.75 -9.97 -3.61
C LEU A 64 -2.00 -11.14 -4.57
N HIS A 65 -2.12 -10.90 -5.88
CA HIS A 65 -2.17 -11.97 -6.88
C HIS A 65 -0.92 -12.84 -6.80
N GLY A 66 0.26 -12.23 -6.59
CA GLY A 66 1.52 -12.95 -6.40
C GLY A 66 1.71 -13.60 -5.02
N ALA A 67 0.73 -13.47 -4.13
CA ALA A 67 0.72 -14.05 -2.78
C ALA A 67 -0.39 -15.08 -2.58
N ALA A 68 -1.13 -15.42 -3.63
CA ALA A 68 -2.36 -16.21 -3.52
C ALA A 68 -2.15 -17.56 -2.82
N LEU A 69 -1.09 -18.29 -3.16
CA LEU A 69 -0.78 -19.59 -2.53
C LEU A 69 -0.37 -19.42 -1.07
N THR A 70 0.42 -18.40 -0.77
CA THR A 70 0.85 -18.06 0.58
C THR A 70 -0.33 -17.73 1.48
N ILE A 71 -1.25 -16.89 1.00
CA ILE A 71 -2.48 -16.50 1.70
C ILE A 71 -3.38 -17.70 1.93
N ALA A 72 -3.65 -18.48 0.89
CA ALA A 72 -4.50 -19.66 0.98
C ALA A 72 -3.94 -20.71 1.94
N ARG A 73 -2.62 -20.89 1.99
CA ARG A 73 -1.98 -21.92 2.79
C ARG A 73 -1.89 -21.56 4.28
N TRP A 74 -1.47 -20.34 4.60
CA TRP A 74 -1.07 -20.00 5.97
C TRP A 74 -1.94 -18.96 6.65
N LYS A 75 -2.84 -18.30 5.90
CA LYS A 75 -3.71 -17.25 6.44
C LYS A 75 -2.90 -16.22 7.26
N PRO A 76 -1.88 -15.58 6.70
CA PRO A 76 -1.10 -14.58 7.42
C PRO A 76 -1.99 -13.42 7.84
N ARG A 77 -1.73 -12.82 9.00
CA ARG A 77 -2.31 -11.51 9.29
C ARG A 77 -1.77 -10.49 8.31
N MET A 78 -2.60 -9.55 7.89
CA MET A 78 -2.17 -8.56 6.90
C MET A 78 -2.51 -7.14 7.34
N ALA A 79 -1.65 -6.20 6.95
CA ALA A 79 -1.87 -4.76 7.04
C ALA A 79 -1.54 -4.15 5.67
N ILE A 80 -2.58 -3.76 4.92
CA ILE A 80 -2.45 -3.35 3.53
C ILE A 80 -2.94 -1.92 3.38
N CYS A 81 -2.10 -1.03 2.87
CA CYS A 81 -2.50 0.32 2.56
C CYS A 81 -3.52 0.30 1.41
N ALA A 82 -4.67 0.95 1.63
CA ALA A 82 -5.84 0.94 0.74
C ALA A 82 -6.27 2.37 0.42
N TYR A 83 -5.32 3.23 0.08
CA TYR A 83 -5.56 4.65 -0.20
C TYR A 83 -4.94 5.13 -1.52
N HIS A 84 -4.16 4.27 -2.18
CA HIS A 84 -3.49 4.65 -3.42
C HIS A 84 -4.46 4.72 -4.60
N LYS A 85 -5.53 3.92 -4.60
CA LYS A 85 -6.59 3.93 -5.60
C LYS A 85 -7.95 3.93 -4.91
N PRO A 86 -8.94 4.65 -5.43
CA PRO A 86 -10.29 4.67 -4.83
C PRO A 86 -10.90 3.27 -4.67
N GLU A 87 -10.68 2.39 -5.63
CA GLU A 87 -11.19 1.02 -5.65
C GLU A 87 -10.52 0.09 -4.64
N ASP A 88 -9.34 0.42 -4.12
CA ASP A 88 -8.60 -0.42 -3.16
C ASP A 88 -9.45 -0.72 -1.91
N LEU A 89 -10.34 0.19 -1.53
CA LEU A 89 -11.21 0.02 -0.36
C LEU A 89 -12.10 -1.24 -0.42
N TRP A 90 -12.44 -1.71 -1.60
CA TRP A 90 -13.29 -2.90 -1.76
C TRP A 90 -12.63 -4.02 -2.55
N VAL A 91 -11.82 -3.70 -3.57
CA VAL A 91 -11.21 -4.70 -4.46
C VAL A 91 -10.21 -5.57 -3.69
N LEU A 92 -9.37 -4.98 -2.82
CA LEU A 92 -8.40 -5.73 -2.02
C LEU A 92 -9.11 -6.69 -1.06
N GLN A 93 -10.14 -6.23 -0.36
CA GLN A 93 -10.93 -7.07 0.53
C GLN A 93 -11.60 -8.22 -0.22
N GLN A 94 -12.29 -7.92 -1.34
CA GLN A 94 -12.98 -8.93 -2.15
C GLN A 94 -12.02 -10.00 -2.65
N TYR A 95 -10.85 -9.59 -3.11
CA TYR A 95 -9.84 -10.54 -3.59
C TYR A 95 -9.35 -11.46 -2.46
N ILE A 96 -8.98 -10.89 -1.30
CA ILE A 96 -8.53 -11.69 -0.15
C ILE A 96 -9.63 -12.64 0.31
N GLN A 97 -10.87 -12.17 0.37
CA GLN A 97 -12.03 -12.99 0.75
C GLN A 97 -12.30 -14.12 -0.24
N SER A 98 -12.02 -13.91 -1.53
CA SER A 98 -12.13 -14.97 -2.54
C SER A 98 -11.13 -16.11 -2.36
N LEU A 99 -9.94 -15.80 -1.82
CA LEU A 99 -8.90 -16.78 -1.49
C LEU A 99 -9.20 -17.53 -0.18
N ARG A 100 -9.68 -16.79 0.82
CA ARG A 100 -9.95 -17.28 2.17
C ARG A 100 -11.17 -16.56 2.78
N PRO A 101 -12.37 -17.15 2.69
CA PRO A 101 -13.60 -16.55 3.21
C PRO A 101 -13.63 -16.34 4.72
N ASP A 102 -12.74 -17.02 5.45
CA ASP A 102 -12.64 -16.98 6.91
C ASP A 102 -11.77 -15.84 7.47
N TYR A 103 -11.35 -14.87 6.61
CA TYR A 103 -10.73 -13.66 7.10
C TYR A 103 -11.75 -12.71 7.73
N GLU A 104 -11.34 -12.12 8.85
CA GLU A 104 -12.00 -10.97 9.43
C GLU A 104 -11.28 -9.69 8.98
N PHE A 105 -12.06 -8.67 8.63
CA PHE A 105 -11.54 -7.42 8.08
C PHE A 105 -11.85 -6.24 8.98
N ALA A 106 -10.90 -5.33 9.11
CA ALA A 106 -11.10 -4.04 9.74
C ALA A 106 -10.35 -2.94 8.99
N PHE A 107 -11.05 -1.88 8.62
CA PHE A 107 -10.40 -0.66 8.13
C PHE A 107 -10.03 0.24 9.30
N ARG A 108 -8.80 0.74 9.28
CA ARG A 108 -8.32 1.79 10.17
C ARG A 108 -7.95 3.02 9.35
N HIS A 109 -8.35 4.14 9.85
CA HIS A 109 -8.04 5.43 9.28
C HIS A 109 -7.01 6.11 10.18
N TYR A 110 -5.86 6.40 9.62
CA TYR A 110 -4.80 7.13 10.31
C TYR A 110 -4.75 8.54 9.70
N GLY A 111 -5.28 9.52 10.42
CA GLY A 111 -5.07 10.92 10.11
C GLY A 111 -3.74 11.34 10.69
N ILE A 112 -2.80 11.77 9.88
CA ILE A 112 -1.67 12.54 10.37
C ILE A 112 -2.18 13.98 10.46
N ASP A 113 -2.31 14.51 11.67
CA ASP A 113 -2.53 15.93 11.85
C ASP A 113 -1.21 16.64 11.53
N VAL A 114 -1.05 17.00 10.28
CA VAL A 114 0.11 17.77 9.80
C VAL A 114 -0.08 19.27 9.97
N SER A 115 -1.17 19.70 10.59
CA SER A 115 -1.47 21.12 10.81
C SER A 115 -0.37 21.84 11.58
N GLU A 116 0.28 21.17 12.53
CA GLU A 116 1.43 21.72 13.25
C GLU A 116 2.71 21.87 12.42
N TYR A 117 2.89 21.06 11.36
CA TYR A 117 4.14 20.99 10.61
C TYR A 117 4.10 21.67 9.25
N LEU A 118 2.93 21.78 8.64
CA LEU A 118 2.79 22.27 7.27
C LEU A 118 2.24 23.70 7.18
N TYR A 119 1.67 24.25 8.25
CA TYR A 119 1.08 25.57 8.20
C TYR A 119 1.93 26.60 8.96
N THR A 120 2.58 27.46 8.18
CA THR A 120 3.09 28.72 8.67
C THR A 120 1.93 29.60 9.17
N ASP A 121 2.21 30.60 10.00
CA ASP A 121 1.17 31.54 10.43
C ASP A 121 0.45 32.22 9.27
N GLU A 122 1.15 32.43 8.15
CA GLU A 122 0.58 32.96 6.90
C GLU A 122 -0.45 32.01 6.30
N THR A 123 -0.16 30.68 6.27
CA THR A 123 -1.09 29.69 5.76
C THR A 123 -2.31 29.54 6.66
N ARG A 124 -2.13 29.62 7.98
CA ARG A 124 -3.23 29.62 8.97
C ARG A 124 -4.14 30.82 8.77
N GLN A 125 -3.57 32.00 8.57
CA GLN A 125 -4.34 33.21 8.30
C GLN A 125 -5.15 33.08 6.99
N LEU A 126 -4.54 32.56 5.94
CA LEU A 126 -5.20 32.33 4.65
C LEU A 126 -6.39 31.38 4.77
N LEU A 127 -6.25 30.27 5.50
CA LEU A 127 -7.34 29.33 5.75
C LEU A 127 -8.47 29.98 6.55
N SER A 128 -8.14 30.81 7.53
CA SER A 128 -9.11 31.58 8.30
C SER A 128 -9.89 32.57 7.43
N ASP A 129 -9.22 33.30 6.55
CA ASP A 129 -9.79 34.30 5.68
C ASP A 129 -10.78 33.68 4.68
N PHE A 130 -10.54 32.46 4.25
CA PHE A 130 -11.43 31.70 3.35
C PHE A 130 -12.45 30.81 4.08
N HIS A 131 -12.52 30.85 5.42
CA HIS A 131 -13.40 30.01 6.24
C HIS A 131 -13.20 28.51 5.96
N LEU A 132 -12.01 28.10 5.59
CA LEU A 132 -11.66 26.70 5.34
C LEU A 132 -11.36 25.99 6.67
N PRO A 133 -11.69 24.70 6.81
CA PRO A 133 -11.39 23.97 8.03
C PRO A 133 -9.88 23.91 8.28
N TRP A 134 -9.47 24.14 9.53
CA TRP A 134 -8.07 24.12 9.97
C TRP A 134 -7.37 22.77 9.79
N SER A 135 -8.15 21.71 9.67
CA SER A 135 -7.66 20.38 9.35
C SER A 135 -8.09 20.02 7.92
N VAL A 136 -7.23 20.31 6.94
CA VAL A 136 -7.33 19.56 5.69
C VAL A 136 -6.78 18.17 6.03
N PRO A 137 -7.56 17.11 5.87
CA PRO A 137 -7.04 15.75 6.04
C PRO A 137 -6.01 15.53 4.92
N SER A 138 -4.76 15.91 5.17
CA SER A 138 -3.68 15.59 4.27
C SER A 138 -3.38 14.10 4.45
N ASN A 139 -3.57 13.35 3.40
CA ASN A 139 -3.27 11.93 3.30
C ASN A 139 -3.84 11.10 4.46
N CYS A 140 -5.13 10.85 4.39
CA CYS A 140 -5.77 9.85 5.22
C CYS A 140 -5.27 8.47 4.81
N GLU A 141 -4.23 7.98 5.48
CA GLU A 141 -3.81 6.60 5.32
C GLU A 141 -4.93 5.67 5.77
N ARG A 142 -5.45 4.89 4.85
CA ARG A 142 -6.44 3.85 5.15
C ARG A 142 -5.74 2.50 5.06
N VAL A 143 -5.76 1.78 6.15
CA VAL A 143 -5.13 0.46 6.24
C VAL A 143 -6.21 -0.61 6.44
N LEU A 144 -6.22 -1.59 5.54
CA LEU A 144 -7.02 -2.80 5.65
C LEU A 144 -6.26 -3.82 6.49
N TYR A 145 -6.81 -4.16 7.65
CA TYR A 145 -6.32 -5.24 8.49
C TYR A 145 -7.12 -6.50 8.23
N CYS A 146 -6.40 -7.62 8.10
CA CYS A 146 -6.98 -8.94 7.90
C CYS A 146 -6.42 -9.91 8.95
N ARG A 147 -7.29 -10.70 9.59
CA ARG A 147 -6.92 -11.70 10.58
C ARG A 147 -7.76 -12.99 10.49
#